data_017127e028f893e9b831c63ccffd5fac
#
_entry.id   017127e028f893e9b831c63ccffd5fac
#
_cell.length_a   1.000
_cell.length_b   1.000
_cell.length_c   1.000
_cell.angle_alpha   90.00
_cell.angle_beta   90.00
_cell.angle_gamma   90.00
#
_symmetry.space_group_name_H-M   'P 1'
#
loop_
_entity.id
_entity.type
_entity.pdbx_description
1 polymer ?
#
loop_
_entity_poly.entity_id
_entity_poly.type
_entity_poly.pdbx_seq_one_letter_code
_entity_poly.pdbx_strand_id
1 'polypeptide(L)'
;AILAIVFILAGCSNAGKKDIYQPWSKEKAKEWYAAHPYRAGCNFQPSSAINQIEMWQSATFDTATIDRELGWAEELGFNLMRVYLSSVVWQNEPEAFKAHINEYLTIADSHGIKTLFVFFDDCWNPESAYGPQPVPKPGVHNSGWVQDPAVSLRADTITLFPILEKYVKDVMTTFKDDERIWMWDLYNEPGNTGHKLTSMPLLRNVFRWARECQVSQPLTV
;
A
#
# COMPACT_ATOMS: atom_id res chain seq x y z
N ALA A 1 17.51 69.10 -16.85
CA ALA A 1 17.74 67.69 -16.93
C ALA A 1 16.77 66.94 -16.00
N ILE A 2 15.77 66.26 -16.56
CA ILE A 2 14.79 65.45 -15.81
C ILE A 2 15.28 63.98 -15.89
N LEU A 3 15.61 63.42 -14.72
CA LEU A 3 16.04 62.04 -14.58
C LEU A 3 14.79 61.15 -14.44
N ALA A 4 14.46 60.39 -15.46
CA ALA A 4 13.38 59.39 -15.38
C ALA A 4 13.89 58.10 -14.73
N ILE A 5 13.43 57.76 -13.55
CA ILE A 5 13.69 56.48 -12.89
C ILE A 5 12.68 55.48 -13.40
N VAL A 6 13.15 54.53 -14.22
CA VAL A 6 12.34 53.39 -14.65
C VAL A 6 12.40 52.32 -13.56
N PHE A 7 11.29 52.12 -12.86
CA PHE A 7 11.10 50.95 -11.99
C PHE A 7 10.80 49.70 -12.84
N ILE A 8 11.75 48.78 -12.94
CA ILE A 8 11.50 47.46 -13.48
C ILE A 8 10.87 46.64 -12.34
N LEU A 9 9.55 46.50 -12.40
CA LEU A 9 8.84 45.51 -11.57
C LEU A 9 9.21 44.10 -12.09
N ALA A 10 10.18 43.44 -11.44
CA ALA A 10 10.40 42.02 -11.61
C ALA A 10 9.15 41.29 -11.06
N GLY A 11 8.24 40.97 -11.95
CA GLY A 11 7.15 40.05 -11.64
C GLY A 11 7.71 38.67 -11.31
N CYS A 12 7.83 38.33 -10.03
CA CYS A 12 7.97 36.95 -9.62
C CYS A 12 6.73 36.19 -10.08
N SER A 13 6.82 35.51 -11.22
CA SER A 13 5.87 34.51 -11.60
C SER A 13 5.89 33.42 -10.52
N ASN A 14 4.92 33.42 -9.63
CA ASN A 14 4.57 32.25 -8.85
C ASN A 14 4.10 31.21 -9.87
N ALA A 15 5.04 30.49 -10.47
CA ALA A 15 4.76 29.20 -11.10
C ALA A 15 4.15 28.36 -9.98
N GLY A 16 2.81 28.22 -10.00
CA GLY A 16 2.05 27.62 -8.92
C GLY A 16 2.66 26.27 -8.56
N LYS A 17 3.13 26.14 -7.32
CA LYS A 17 3.46 24.83 -6.76
C LYS A 17 2.20 24.00 -6.96
N LYS A 18 2.31 22.99 -7.86
CA LYS A 18 1.24 22.03 -8.08
C LYS A 18 0.90 21.46 -6.71
N ASP A 19 -0.37 21.62 -6.28
CA ASP A 19 -0.78 21.12 -4.97
C ASP A 19 -0.78 19.59 -5.03
N ILE A 20 0.33 19.00 -4.57
CA ILE A 20 0.54 17.53 -4.59
C ILE A 20 -0.46 16.78 -3.70
N TYR A 21 -1.21 17.48 -2.87
CA TYR A 21 -2.19 16.88 -1.96
C TYR A 21 -3.59 16.74 -2.59
N GLN A 22 -3.80 17.32 -3.77
CA GLN A 22 -5.09 17.18 -4.47
C GLN A 22 -5.25 15.78 -5.09
N PRO A 23 -6.47 15.24 -5.09
CA PRO A 23 -6.75 14.03 -5.86
C PRO A 23 -6.55 14.27 -7.36
N TRP A 24 -6.45 13.21 -8.13
CA TRP A 24 -6.45 13.35 -9.58
C TRP A 24 -7.70 14.08 -10.07
N SER A 25 -7.55 14.88 -11.12
CA SER A 25 -8.70 15.45 -11.79
C SER A 25 -9.57 14.34 -12.41
N LYS A 26 -10.84 14.62 -12.66
CA LYS A 26 -11.75 13.68 -13.32
C LYS A 26 -11.23 13.29 -14.71
N GLU A 27 -10.62 14.23 -15.42
CA GLU A 27 -10.04 14.02 -16.74
C GLU A 27 -8.88 13.03 -16.66
N LYS A 28 -7.90 13.26 -15.76
CA LYS A 28 -6.78 12.37 -15.54
C LYS A 28 -7.23 10.95 -15.15
N ALA A 29 -8.22 10.83 -14.27
CA ALA A 29 -8.75 9.55 -13.85
C ALA A 29 -9.42 8.79 -15.03
N LYS A 30 -10.17 9.51 -15.89
CA LYS A 30 -10.79 8.93 -17.08
C LYS A 30 -9.74 8.52 -18.13
N GLU A 31 -8.73 9.34 -18.37
CA GLU A 31 -7.62 9.02 -19.28
C GLU A 31 -6.88 7.77 -18.80
N TRP A 32 -6.56 7.70 -17.51
CA TRP A 32 -5.92 6.52 -16.93
C TRP A 32 -6.80 5.27 -17.11
N TYR A 33 -8.09 5.36 -16.77
CA TYR A 33 -9.02 4.24 -16.91
C TYR A 33 -9.16 3.78 -18.38
N ALA A 34 -9.23 4.72 -19.32
CA ALA A 34 -9.34 4.40 -20.74
C ALA A 34 -8.08 3.74 -21.32
N ALA A 35 -6.90 4.08 -20.77
CA ALA A 35 -5.63 3.50 -21.18
C ALA A 35 -5.35 2.12 -20.57
N HIS A 36 -6.15 1.68 -19.60
CA HIS A 36 -5.91 0.46 -18.85
C HIS A 36 -7.05 -0.55 -19.08
N PRO A 37 -6.73 -1.81 -19.43
CA PRO A 37 -7.75 -2.83 -19.68
C PRO A 37 -8.48 -3.22 -18.39
N TYR A 38 -9.66 -3.79 -18.55
CA TYR A 38 -10.42 -4.36 -17.46
C TYR A 38 -9.59 -5.41 -16.69
N ARG A 39 -9.70 -5.36 -15.35
CA ARG A 39 -9.06 -6.29 -14.45
C ARG A 39 -10.09 -7.09 -13.67
N ALA A 40 -9.83 -8.39 -13.54
CA ALA A 40 -10.59 -9.31 -12.71
C ALA A 40 -9.62 -9.98 -11.74
N GLY A 41 -10.00 -10.09 -10.46
CA GLY A 41 -9.11 -10.66 -9.45
C GLY A 41 -9.76 -10.81 -8.09
N CYS A 42 -8.95 -11.15 -7.10
CA CYS A 42 -9.39 -11.34 -5.73
C CYS A 42 -8.32 -10.85 -4.73
N ASN A 43 -8.65 -10.90 -3.43
CA ASN A 43 -7.62 -10.84 -2.40
C ASN A 43 -6.75 -12.10 -2.49
N PHE A 44 -5.44 -11.92 -2.41
CA PHE A 44 -4.48 -13.02 -2.44
C PHE A 44 -3.64 -13.05 -1.16
N GLN A 45 -3.52 -14.23 -0.61
CA GLN A 45 -2.59 -14.63 0.42
C GLN A 45 -2.30 -16.11 0.19
N PRO A 46 -1.03 -16.54 0.13
CA PRO A 46 -0.72 -17.93 -0.15
C PRO A 46 -1.25 -18.84 0.95
N SER A 47 -1.67 -20.03 0.59
CA SER A 47 -2.25 -21.02 1.55
C SER A 47 -1.27 -21.46 2.64
N SER A 48 0.02 -21.23 2.45
CA SER A 48 1.07 -21.46 3.44
C SER A 48 1.16 -20.37 4.53
N ALA A 49 0.43 -19.25 4.39
CA ALA A 49 0.46 -18.15 5.34
C ALA A 49 -0.93 -17.88 5.94
N ILE A 50 -1.02 -17.75 7.27
CA ILE A 50 -2.29 -17.44 7.95
C ILE A 50 -2.68 -15.95 7.88
N ASN A 51 -1.68 -15.07 7.69
CA ASN A 51 -1.87 -13.61 7.59
C ASN A 51 -0.71 -12.96 6.82
N GLN A 52 -0.80 -11.63 6.63
CA GLN A 52 0.22 -10.85 5.93
C GLN A 52 1.58 -10.85 6.62
N ILE A 53 1.66 -11.11 7.93
CA ILE A 53 2.95 -11.21 8.62
C ILE A 53 3.68 -12.49 8.18
N GLU A 54 2.99 -13.63 8.25
CA GLU A 54 3.55 -14.92 7.82
C GLU A 54 3.87 -14.95 6.33
N MET A 55 3.07 -14.25 5.51
CA MET A 55 3.34 -14.12 4.08
C MET A 55 4.66 -13.40 3.79
N TRP A 56 5.02 -12.37 4.56
CA TRP A 56 6.11 -11.48 4.17
C TRP A 56 7.41 -11.66 4.97
N GLN A 57 7.38 -12.25 6.19
CA GLN A 57 8.60 -12.43 6.98
C GLN A 57 9.53 -13.48 6.38
N SER A 58 10.85 -13.28 6.44
CA SER A 58 11.87 -14.14 5.80
C SER A 58 11.80 -15.60 6.23
N ALA A 59 11.38 -15.87 7.46
CA ALA A 59 11.30 -17.23 7.99
C ALA A 59 10.21 -18.10 7.32
N THR A 60 9.22 -17.48 6.68
CA THR A 60 8.02 -18.17 6.15
C THR A 60 7.64 -17.75 4.74
N PHE A 61 8.40 -16.85 4.10
CA PHE A 61 8.17 -16.45 2.72
C PHE A 61 8.32 -17.64 1.76
N ASP A 62 7.24 -18.00 1.07
CA ASP A 62 7.14 -19.25 0.29
C ASP A 62 6.83 -18.97 -1.19
N THR A 63 7.88 -18.79 -1.96
CA THR A 63 7.80 -18.53 -3.41
C THR A 63 7.17 -19.68 -4.19
N ALA A 64 7.38 -20.92 -3.78
CA ALA A 64 6.84 -22.09 -4.48
C ALA A 64 5.31 -22.15 -4.38
N THR A 65 4.76 -21.86 -3.20
CA THR A 65 3.30 -21.77 -3.02
C THR A 65 2.72 -20.55 -3.74
N ILE A 66 3.38 -19.40 -3.67
CA ILE A 66 2.97 -18.19 -4.38
C ILE A 66 2.90 -18.44 -5.89
N ASP A 67 3.94 -18.97 -6.48
CA ASP A 67 4.00 -19.28 -7.93
C ASP A 67 2.89 -20.26 -8.35
N ARG A 68 2.76 -21.37 -7.64
CA ARG A 68 1.73 -22.37 -7.91
C ARG A 68 0.31 -21.78 -7.86
N GLU A 69 0.00 -20.97 -6.85
CA GLU A 69 -1.35 -20.46 -6.65
C GLU A 69 -1.68 -19.28 -7.57
N LEU A 70 -0.69 -18.48 -7.93
CA LEU A 70 -0.84 -17.46 -8.98
C LEU A 70 -1.02 -18.12 -10.36
N GLY A 71 -0.38 -19.26 -10.63
CA GLY A 71 -0.64 -20.08 -11.82
C GLY A 71 -2.09 -20.57 -11.89
N TRP A 72 -2.67 -21.03 -10.78
CA TRP A 72 -4.10 -21.39 -10.75
C TRP A 72 -5.00 -20.17 -10.99
N ALA A 73 -4.62 -19.01 -10.47
CA ALA A 73 -5.36 -17.78 -10.69
C ALA A 73 -5.33 -17.35 -12.17
N GLU A 74 -4.17 -17.47 -12.83
CA GLU A 74 -4.02 -17.25 -14.27
C GLU A 74 -4.94 -18.18 -15.09
N GLU A 75 -4.95 -19.48 -14.77
CA GLU A 75 -5.82 -20.47 -15.43
C GLU A 75 -7.32 -20.13 -15.28
N LEU A 76 -7.72 -19.50 -14.19
CA LEU A 76 -9.06 -18.99 -13.94
C LEU A 76 -9.36 -17.65 -14.64
N GLY A 77 -8.37 -17.05 -15.29
CA GLY A 77 -8.48 -15.77 -15.99
C GLY A 77 -8.33 -14.53 -15.09
N PHE A 78 -7.83 -14.68 -13.88
CA PHE A 78 -7.49 -13.53 -13.03
C PHE A 78 -6.24 -12.83 -13.56
N ASN A 79 -6.25 -11.51 -13.51
CA ASN A 79 -5.14 -10.67 -13.96
C ASN A 79 -4.85 -9.51 -13.00
N LEU A 80 -5.41 -9.56 -11.78
CA LEU A 80 -5.15 -8.64 -10.68
C LEU A 80 -5.24 -9.37 -9.34
N MET A 81 -4.26 -9.16 -8.46
CA MET A 81 -4.35 -9.58 -7.06
C MET A 81 -4.30 -8.38 -6.12
N ARG A 82 -5.17 -8.39 -5.10
CA ARG A 82 -5.13 -7.42 -4.00
C ARG A 82 -4.42 -8.07 -2.81
N VAL A 83 -3.29 -7.48 -2.40
CA VAL A 83 -2.34 -8.09 -1.47
C VAL A 83 -2.02 -7.14 -0.32
N TYR A 84 -2.16 -7.65 0.91
CA TYR A 84 -1.91 -6.88 2.12
C TYR A 84 -0.42 -6.87 2.45
N LEU A 85 0.13 -5.68 2.69
CA LEU A 85 1.47 -5.46 3.22
C LEU A 85 1.48 -5.53 4.75
N SER A 86 2.66 -5.48 5.37
CA SER A 86 2.80 -5.53 6.83
C SER A 86 3.80 -4.51 7.34
N SER A 87 3.32 -3.52 8.09
CA SER A 87 4.19 -2.55 8.78
C SER A 87 5.07 -3.22 9.84
N VAL A 88 4.57 -4.28 10.46
CA VAL A 88 5.28 -5.06 11.48
C VAL A 88 6.49 -5.78 10.88
N VAL A 89 6.32 -6.42 9.71
CA VAL A 89 7.45 -7.10 9.03
C VAL A 89 8.46 -6.05 8.53
N TRP A 90 7.98 -4.97 7.90
CA TRP A 90 8.88 -3.90 7.47
C TRP A 90 9.72 -3.31 8.62
N GLN A 91 9.15 -3.12 9.82
CA GLN A 91 9.89 -2.61 10.97
C GLN A 91 11.03 -3.53 11.42
N ASN A 92 10.88 -4.83 11.26
CA ASN A 92 11.86 -5.83 11.71
C ASN A 92 12.90 -6.17 10.63
N GLU A 93 12.50 -6.21 9.36
CA GLU A 93 13.37 -6.62 8.25
C GLU A 93 13.09 -5.80 6.96
N PRO A 94 13.30 -4.47 6.97
CA PRO A 94 12.87 -3.59 5.87
C PRO A 94 13.46 -3.93 4.51
N GLU A 95 14.72 -4.35 4.45
CA GLU A 95 15.37 -4.69 3.17
C GLU A 95 14.88 -6.04 2.64
N ALA A 96 14.76 -7.05 3.50
CA ALA A 96 14.21 -8.35 3.13
C ALA A 96 12.73 -8.21 2.70
N PHE A 97 11.95 -7.42 3.41
CA PHE A 97 10.55 -7.13 3.06
C PHE A 97 10.41 -6.55 1.64
N LYS A 98 11.24 -5.57 1.28
CA LYS A 98 11.24 -5.01 -0.09
C LYS A 98 11.73 -6.02 -1.13
N ALA A 99 12.70 -6.86 -0.79
CA ALA A 99 13.16 -7.93 -1.66
C ALA A 99 12.03 -8.95 -1.92
N HIS A 100 11.29 -9.37 -0.89
CA HIS A 100 10.15 -10.27 -1.02
C HIS A 100 9.01 -9.67 -1.84
N ILE A 101 8.72 -8.37 -1.67
CA ILE A 101 7.75 -7.66 -2.55
C ILE A 101 8.20 -7.73 -4.01
N ASN A 102 9.48 -7.47 -4.29
CA ASN A 102 10.00 -7.53 -5.66
C ASN A 102 9.93 -8.94 -6.23
N GLU A 103 10.23 -9.97 -5.45
CA GLU A 103 10.14 -11.36 -5.85
C GLU A 103 8.69 -11.77 -6.11
N TYR A 104 7.75 -11.43 -5.22
CA TYR A 104 6.33 -11.62 -5.44
C TYR A 104 5.86 -10.94 -6.74
N LEU A 105 6.23 -9.68 -6.97
CA LEU A 105 5.87 -8.95 -8.19
C LEU A 105 6.43 -9.62 -9.45
N THR A 106 7.62 -10.21 -9.37
CA THR A 106 8.24 -10.93 -10.49
C THR A 106 7.45 -12.21 -10.81
N ILE A 107 7.05 -12.95 -9.79
CA ILE A 107 6.22 -14.14 -9.95
C ILE A 107 4.84 -13.75 -10.52
N ALA A 108 4.17 -12.77 -9.93
CA ALA A 108 2.86 -12.31 -10.40
C ALA A 108 2.89 -11.84 -11.86
N ASP A 109 3.90 -11.07 -12.24
CA ASP A 109 4.06 -10.57 -13.61
C ASP A 109 4.33 -11.70 -14.61
N SER A 110 5.02 -12.78 -14.23
CA SER A 110 5.22 -13.97 -15.07
C SER A 110 3.91 -14.69 -15.38
N HIS A 111 2.88 -14.56 -14.55
CA HIS A 111 1.52 -15.03 -14.75
C HIS A 111 0.59 -13.96 -15.36
N GLY A 112 1.11 -12.83 -15.82
CA GLY A 112 0.29 -11.72 -16.38
C GLY A 112 -0.59 -11.00 -15.37
N ILE A 113 -0.32 -11.17 -14.07
CA ILE A 113 -1.11 -10.64 -12.95
C ILE A 113 -0.47 -9.35 -12.45
N LYS A 114 -1.24 -8.27 -12.41
CA LYS A 114 -0.86 -7.02 -11.74
C LYS A 114 -1.25 -7.04 -10.27
N THR A 115 -0.67 -6.15 -9.48
CA THR A 115 -0.88 -6.13 -8.03
C THR A 115 -1.47 -4.82 -7.55
N LEU A 116 -2.47 -4.90 -6.69
CA LEU A 116 -2.98 -3.82 -5.87
C LEU A 116 -2.52 -4.08 -4.43
N PHE A 117 -1.59 -3.27 -3.91
CA PHE A 117 -1.12 -3.41 -2.54
C PHE A 117 -1.97 -2.63 -1.56
N VAL A 118 -2.23 -3.23 -0.39
CA VAL A 118 -2.94 -2.62 0.74
C VAL A 118 -1.97 -2.36 1.88
N PHE A 119 -1.91 -1.12 2.39
CA PHE A 119 -0.99 -0.75 3.46
C PHE A 119 -1.51 -1.07 4.86
N PHE A 120 -2.73 -0.62 5.18
CA PHE A 120 -3.31 -0.71 6.53
C PHE A 120 -4.68 -1.40 6.51
N ASP A 121 -5.07 -1.93 7.68
CA ASP A 121 -6.31 -2.68 7.81
C ASP A 121 -6.92 -2.53 9.22
N ASP A 122 -8.25 -2.27 9.28
CA ASP A 122 -9.00 -2.22 10.54
C ASP A 122 -9.82 -3.50 10.82
N CYS A 123 -9.63 -4.53 10.01
CA CYS A 123 -10.40 -5.76 10.11
C CYS A 123 -9.68 -6.84 10.93
N TRP A 124 -10.46 -7.74 11.54
CA TRP A 124 -10.01 -8.98 12.18
C TRP A 124 -9.37 -8.79 13.56
N ASN A 125 -8.36 -9.61 13.91
CA ASN A 125 -7.74 -9.57 15.22
C ASN A 125 -7.01 -8.24 15.46
N PRO A 126 -7.21 -7.60 16.62
CA PRO A 126 -6.72 -6.25 16.88
C PRO A 126 -5.22 -6.14 17.06
N GLU A 127 -4.56 -7.24 17.40
CA GLU A 127 -3.13 -7.24 17.68
C GLU A 127 -2.35 -8.01 16.63
N SER A 128 -1.22 -7.43 16.23
CA SER A 128 -0.27 -7.99 15.27
C SER A 128 1.14 -7.93 15.85
N ALA A 129 1.88 -9.03 15.72
CA ALA A 129 3.24 -9.13 16.23
C ALA A 129 4.14 -9.93 15.26
N TYR A 130 5.39 -9.48 15.11
CA TYR A 130 6.40 -10.20 14.33
C TYR A 130 6.75 -11.55 14.96
N GLY A 131 7.10 -12.54 14.12
CA GLY A 131 7.50 -13.88 14.53
C GLY A 131 6.45 -14.95 14.28
N PRO A 132 6.46 -16.06 15.03
CA PRO A 132 5.52 -17.18 14.81
C PRO A 132 4.06 -16.76 14.90
N GLN A 133 3.27 -17.15 13.91
CA GLN A 133 1.84 -16.84 13.85
C GLN A 133 1.00 -17.99 14.42
N PRO A 134 -0.25 -17.74 14.84
CA PRO A 134 -1.12 -18.78 15.41
C PRO A 134 -1.53 -19.81 14.38
N VAL A 135 -1.79 -21.03 14.83
CA VAL A 135 -2.34 -22.08 13.97
C VAL A 135 -3.78 -21.70 13.55
N PRO A 136 -4.16 -21.89 12.27
CA PRO A 136 -5.53 -21.62 11.80
C PRO A 136 -6.58 -22.45 12.60
N LYS A 137 -7.70 -21.81 12.93
CA LYS A 137 -8.85 -22.51 13.56
C LYS A 137 -9.69 -23.16 12.46
N PRO A 138 -9.81 -24.47 12.38
CA PRO A 138 -10.61 -25.14 11.37
C PRO A 138 -12.05 -24.65 11.33
N GLY A 139 -12.57 -24.36 10.15
CA GLY A 139 -13.95 -23.89 9.95
C GLY A 139 -14.22 -22.44 10.40
N VAL A 140 -13.21 -21.70 10.80
CA VAL A 140 -13.33 -20.28 11.16
C VAL A 140 -12.69 -19.42 10.07
N HIS A 141 -13.51 -18.64 9.39
CA HIS A 141 -13.07 -17.73 8.33
C HIS A 141 -12.06 -16.70 8.88
N ASN A 142 -10.92 -16.56 8.20
CA ASN A 142 -9.86 -15.58 8.51
C ASN A 142 -9.42 -15.56 9.99
N SER A 143 -9.36 -16.74 10.62
CA SER A 143 -9.14 -16.88 12.07
C SER A 143 -7.82 -16.28 12.58
N GLY A 144 -6.83 -16.13 11.73
CA GLY A 144 -5.51 -15.56 12.06
C GLY A 144 -5.20 -14.23 11.36
N TRP A 145 -6.14 -13.67 10.61
CA TRP A 145 -5.96 -12.34 10.02
C TRP A 145 -5.89 -11.28 11.10
N VAL A 146 -5.05 -10.26 10.88
CA VAL A 146 -4.74 -9.25 11.89
C VAL A 146 -4.83 -7.85 11.30
N GLN A 147 -5.15 -6.89 12.18
CA GLN A 147 -5.13 -5.47 11.84
C GLN A 147 -3.69 -4.95 11.67
N ASP A 148 -3.53 -3.92 10.85
CA ASP A 148 -2.28 -3.17 10.71
C ASP A 148 -2.60 -1.66 10.62
N PRO A 149 -2.06 -0.82 11.51
CA PRO A 149 -1.26 -1.17 12.68
C PRO A 149 -2.10 -1.80 13.81
N ALA A 150 -1.44 -2.51 14.73
CA ALA A 150 -2.08 -3.06 15.92
C ALA A 150 -2.85 -1.99 16.70
N VAL A 151 -4.02 -2.35 17.24
CA VAL A 151 -4.91 -1.41 17.94
C VAL A 151 -4.25 -0.81 19.16
N SER A 152 -3.49 -1.60 19.92
CA SER A 152 -2.77 -1.15 21.12
C SER A 152 -1.79 -0.01 20.86
N LEU A 153 -1.26 0.12 19.64
CA LEU A 153 -0.30 1.16 19.26
C LEU A 153 -0.97 2.49 18.85
N ARG A 154 -2.23 2.46 18.43
CA ARG A 154 -2.90 3.59 17.75
C ARG A 154 -3.12 4.82 18.62
N ALA A 155 -3.13 4.67 19.95
CA ALA A 155 -3.30 5.77 20.88
C ALA A 155 -2.06 6.68 20.95
N ASP A 156 -0.85 6.14 20.76
CA ASP A 156 0.40 6.89 20.76
C ASP A 156 0.79 7.32 19.33
N THR A 157 0.08 8.30 18.80
CA THR A 157 0.34 8.82 17.45
C THR A 157 1.69 9.53 17.33
N ILE A 158 2.26 10.01 18.44
CA ILE A 158 3.54 10.72 18.45
C ILE A 158 4.67 9.75 18.11
N THR A 159 4.65 8.56 18.68
CA THR A 159 5.65 7.52 18.41
C THR A 159 5.32 6.75 17.11
N LEU A 160 4.05 6.41 16.91
CA LEU A 160 3.62 5.53 15.81
C LEU A 160 3.72 6.20 14.43
N PHE A 161 3.21 7.43 14.26
CA PHE A 161 3.09 8.03 12.93
C PHE A 161 4.43 8.27 12.23
N PRO A 162 5.52 8.69 12.89
CA PRO A 162 6.83 8.77 12.23
C PRO A 162 7.32 7.41 11.68
N ILE A 163 7.02 6.32 12.38
CA ILE A 163 7.38 4.96 11.93
C ILE A 163 6.57 4.58 10.69
N LEU A 164 5.25 4.78 10.74
CA LEU A 164 4.37 4.46 9.62
C LEU A 164 4.61 5.37 8.40
N GLU A 165 4.95 6.64 8.61
CA GLU A 165 5.36 7.53 7.53
C GLU A 165 6.60 7.01 6.81
N LYS A 166 7.61 6.59 7.58
CA LYS A 166 8.83 6.01 7.03
C LYS A 166 8.54 4.73 6.24
N TYR A 167 7.69 3.85 6.79
CA TYR A 167 7.24 2.63 6.13
C TYR A 167 6.58 2.90 4.78
N VAL A 168 5.56 3.74 4.77
CA VAL A 168 4.82 4.09 3.54
C VAL A 168 5.75 4.71 2.49
N LYS A 169 6.57 5.68 2.90
CA LYS A 169 7.49 6.36 1.99
C LYS A 169 8.59 5.45 1.47
N ASP A 170 9.16 4.59 2.30
CA ASP A 170 10.20 3.65 1.89
C ASP A 170 9.68 2.67 0.83
N VAL A 171 8.54 2.03 1.09
CA VAL A 171 7.94 1.09 0.14
C VAL A 171 7.52 1.80 -1.15
N MET A 172 6.75 2.89 -1.04
CA MET A 172 6.24 3.58 -2.23
C MET A 172 7.33 4.22 -3.07
N THR A 173 8.42 4.71 -2.46
CA THR A 173 9.54 5.29 -3.22
C THR A 173 10.35 4.21 -3.92
N THR A 174 10.51 3.05 -3.29
CA THR A 174 11.20 1.89 -3.89
C THR A 174 10.48 1.41 -5.16
N PHE A 175 9.16 1.39 -5.16
CA PHE A 175 8.34 0.87 -6.25
C PHE A 175 7.55 1.96 -6.99
N LYS A 176 8.01 3.19 -6.96
CA LYS A 176 7.32 4.39 -7.44
C LYS A 176 6.76 4.29 -8.85
N ASP A 177 7.57 3.78 -9.77
CA ASP A 177 7.24 3.71 -11.20
C ASP A 177 7.16 2.26 -11.69
N ASP A 178 6.93 1.32 -10.78
CA ASP A 178 6.84 -0.11 -11.11
C ASP A 178 5.50 -0.42 -11.77
N GLU A 179 5.55 -0.77 -13.06
CA GLU A 179 4.36 -1.07 -13.87
C GLU A 179 3.66 -2.38 -13.49
N ARG A 180 4.28 -3.23 -12.65
CA ARG A 180 3.66 -4.45 -12.09
C ARG A 180 2.62 -4.09 -11.03
N ILE A 181 2.69 -2.89 -10.45
CA ILE A 181 1.75 -2.37 -9.46
C ILE A 181 0.65 -1.59 -10.17
N TRP A 182 -0.59 -2.05 -10.02
CA TRP A 182 -1.77 -1.45 -10.62
C TRP A 182 -2.22 -0.20 -9.90
N MET A 183 -2.30 -0.25 -8.57
CA MET A 183 -2.63 0.87 -7.69
C MET A 183 -2.24 0.57 -6.24
N TRP A 184 -2.33 1.59 -5.40
CA TRP A 184 -2.11 1.50 -3.97
C TRP A 184 -3.42 1.74 -3.22
N ASP A 185 -3.85 0.76 -2.44
CA ASP A 185 -4.92 0.88 -1.45
C ASP A 185 -4.30 1.25 -0.11
N LEU A 186 -4.59 2.43 0.35
CA LEU A 186 -3.89 3.00 1.50
C LEU A 186 -4.45 2.50 2.84
N TYR A 187 -5.71 2.02 2.85
CA TYR A 187 -6.31 1.53 4.07
C TYR A 187 -7.57 0.69 3.78
N ASN A 188 -7.57 -0.58 4.19
CA ASN A 188 -8.75 -1.42 4.13
C ASN A 188 -9.73 -1.05 5.25
N GLU A 189 -10.96 -0.71 4.88
CA GLU A 189 -12.10 -0.47 5.76
C GLU A 189 -11.79 0.44 6.98
N PRO A 190 -11.23 1.65 6.79
CA PRO A 190 -10.85 2.52 7.90
C PRO A 190 -12.06 2.88 8.76
N GLY A 191 -11.99 2.56 10.05
CA GLY A 191 -13.06 2.78 11.03
C GLY A 191 -13.96 1.59 11.27
N ASN A 192 -13.71 0.44 10.61
CA ASN A 192 -14.37 -0.82 10.95
C ASN A 192 -14.14 -1.17 12.43
N THR A 193 -15.00 -2.05 12.99
CA THR A 193 -14.93 -2.47 14.39
C THR A 193 -14.94 -1.34 15.43
N GLY A 194 -15.45 -0.16 15.06
CA GLY A 194 -15.58 0.99 15.98
C GLY A 194 -14.34 1.88 16.09
N HIS A 195 -13.30 1.66 15.28
CA HIS A 195 -12.02 2.40 15.37
C HIS A 195 -11.98 3.74 14.64
N LYS A 196 -13.10 4.28 14.18
CA LYS A 196 -13.17 5.51 13.37
C LYS A 196 -12.34 6.68 13.92
N LEU A 197 -12.34 6.88 15.23
CA LEU A 197 -11.61 8.00 15.86
C LEU A 197 -10.09 7.87 15.75
N THR A 198 -9.56 6.64 15.75
CA THR A 198 -8.12 6.38 15.61
C THR A 198 -7.69 6.19 14.15
N SER A 199 -8.55 5.63 13.31
CA SER A 199 -8.26 5.34 11.91
C SER A 199 -8.28 6.59 11.03
N MET A 200 -9.22 7.51 11.24
CA MET A 200 -9.34 8.72 10.40
C MET A 200 -8.10 9.64 10.46
N PRO A 201 -7.45 9.88 11.61
CA PRO A 201 -6.19 10.60 11.63
C PRO A 201 -5.08 9.91 10.82
N LEU A 202 -4.96 8.56 10.93
CA LEU A 202 -3.99 7.79 10.15
C LEU A 202 -4.32 7.85 8.65
N LEU A 203 -5.57 7.64 8.25
CA LEU A 203 -6.00 7.71 6.86
C LEU A 203 -5.61 9.06 6.20
N ARG A 204 -5.85 10.18 6.89
CA ARG A 204 -5.46 11.50 6.37
C ARG A 204 -3.96 11.63 6.19
N ASN A 205 -3.18 11.11 7.14
CA ASN A 205 -1.74 11.17 7.08
C ASN A 205 -1.18 10.25 5.99
N VAL A 206 -1.68 9.03 5.84
CA VAL A 206 -1.18 8.11 4.83
C VAL A 206 -1.43 8.63 3.41
N PHE A 207 -2.58 9.27 3.14
CA PHE A 207 -2.79 9.94 1.85
C PHE A 207 -1.79 11.09 1.61
N ARG A 208 -1.46 11.86 2.65
CA ARG A 208 -0.44 12.91 2.54
C ARG A 208 0.92 12.31 2.21
N TRP A 209 1.39 11.33 2.98
CA TRP A 209 2.68 10.66 2.79
C TRP A 209 2.79 10.01 1.41
N ALA A 210 1.74 9.30 0.99
CA ALA A 210 1.69 8.67 -0.33
C ALA A 210 1.81 9.67 -1.48
N ARG A 211 1.12 10.83 -1.38
CA ARG A 211 1.20 11.89 -2.41
C ARG A 211 2.57 12.56 -2.44
N GLU A 212 3.26 12.67 -1.32
CA GLU A 212 4.64 13.16 -1.25
C GLU A 212 5.61 12.26 -2.03
N CYS A 213 5.32 10.96 -2.14
CA CYS A 213 6.13 10.02 -2.95
C CYS A 213 5.98 10.25 -4.46
N GLN A 214 4.92 10.94 -4.92
CA GLN A 214 4.65 11.24 -6.33
C GLN A 214 4.68 10.00 -7.22
N VAL A 215 4.02 8.93 -6.78
CA VAL A 215 3.90 7.69 -7.54
C VAL A 215 3.06 7.87 -8.80
N SER A 216 3.32 7.07 -9.82
CA SER A 216 2.57 7.10 -11.09
C SER A 216 1.20 6.40 -10.98
N GLN A 217 1.07 5.44 -10.06
CA GLN A 217 -0.11 4.64 -9.86
C GLN A 217 -1.22 5.42 -9.13
N PRO A 218 -2.51 5.07 -9.32
CA PRO A 218 -3.61 5.62 -8.55
C PRO A 218 -3.52 5.26 -7.06
N LEU A 219 -4.07 6.16 -6.23
CA LEU A 219 -4.26 5.93 -4.79
C LEU A 219 -5.75 5.74 -4.52
N THR A 220 -6.10 4.73 -3.71
CA THR A 220 -7.46 4.41 -3.29
C THR A 220 -7.55 4.09 -1.79
N VAL A 221 -8.77 3.88 -1.31
CA VAL A 221 -9.11 3.44 0.03
C VAL A 221 -10.43 2.66 -0.04
#